data_5062e207d0fc831c06c16542b5da3011
#
_entry.id   5062e207d0fc831c06c16542b5da3011
#
_cell.length_a   1.000
_cell.length_b   1.000
_cell.length_c   1.000
_cell.angle_alpha   90.00
_cell.angle_beta   90.00
_cell.angle_gamma   90.00
#
_symmetry.space_group_name_H-M   'P 1'
#
loop_
_entity.id
_entity.type
_entity.pdbx_description
1 polymer ?
#
loop_
_entity_poly.entity_id
_entity_poly.type
_entity_poly.pdbx_seq_one_letter_code
_entity_poly.pdbx_strand_id
1 'polypeptide(L)'
;VTRDQLTRFRNEQAKLFSATTANHQTKFLRMLFRAARRDALVADDPAEFVDTVRQRNRPERRPFTLGELRAVLAVADEEWKSMILCALYTGQRLSDIAALTWANVDLARNEIRLVTRKTGKRMVIPIATPLARCLEGLPSSDDPDAPVHPRAYAIIKVQGKSGHLSNHFANLLAQAGLRDKAPHRKTHGRGRGARRDQAGNLSFHCLRHTAVTLLKEAGVPDAAIMALVGHDSVEMSQHYTHIGKDALEKAANALPDFSND
;
A
#
# COMPACT_ATOMS: atom_id res chain seq x y z
N VAL A 1 -37.31 2.09 -9.00
CA VAL A 1 -36.04 2.78 -9.34
C VAL A 1 -35.76 2.54 -10.81
N THR A 2 -35.44 3.59 -11.57
CA THR A 2 -35.15 3.50 -13.00
C THR A 2 -33.66 3.69 -13.29
N ARG A 3 -33.20 3.24 -14.46
CA ARG A 3 -31.84 3.48 -14.96
C ARG A 3 -31.49 4.98 -14.97
N ASP A 4 -32.43 5.83 -15.37
CA ASP A 4 -32.22 7.29 -15.41
C ASP A 4 -31.98 7.88 -14.01
N GLN A 5 -32.76 7.46 -13.02
CA GLN A 5 -32.54 7.84 -11.63
C GLN A 5 -31.16 7.43 -11.11
N LEU A 6 -30.70 6.23 -11.41
CA LEU A 6 -29.38 5.74 -11.02
C LEU A 6 -28.25 6.49 -11.76
N THR A 7 -28.48 6.84 -13.02
CA THR A 7 -27.53 7.64 -13.82
C THR A 7 -27.40 9.06 -13.26
N ARG A 8 -28.51 9.70 -12.88
CA ARG A 8 -28.51 11.02 -12.20
C ARG A 8 -27.79 10.93 -10.87
N PHE A 9 -28.10 9.95 -10.03
CA PHE A 9 -27.40 9.70 -8.76
C PHE A 9 -25.89 9.58 -8.98
N ARG A 10 -25.43 8.74 -9.92
CA ARG A 10 -24.01 8.60 -10.25
C ARG A 10 -23.37 9.95 -10.63
N ASN A 11 -24.05 10.75 -11.46
CA ASN A 11 -23.56 12.03 -11.91
C ASN A 11 -23.45 13.05 -10.76
N GLU A 12 -24.41 13.06 -9.86
CA GLU A 12 -24.40 13.86 -8.63
C GLU A 12 -23.26 13.43 -7.71
N GLN A 13 -23.08 12.12 -7.50
CA GLN A 13 -21.97 11.61 -6.71
C GLN A 13 -20.61 11.96 -7.32
N ALA A 14 -20.51 11.99 -8.65
CA ALA A 14 -19.28 12.40 -9.34
C ALA A 14 -18.96 13.90 -9.21
N LYS A 15 -19.99 14.75 -9.01
CA LYS A 15 -19.80 16.19 -8.69
C LYS A 15 -19.39 16.41 -7.23
N LEU A 16 -19.95 15.62 -6.30
CA LEU A 16 -19.69 15.73 -4.87
C LEU A 16 -18.38 15.07 -4.43
N PHE A 17 -18.01 13.98 -5.11
CA PHE A 17 -16.87 13.13 -4.77
C PHE A 17 -15.95 12.89 -5.99
N SER A 18 -14.94 12.04 -5.84
CA SER A 18 -14.12 11.62 -6.97
C SER A 18 -14.87 10.63 -7.88
N ALA A 19 -14.52 10.61 -9.18
CA ALA A 19 -15.03 9.61 -10.12
C ALA A 19 -14.84 8.15 -9.61
N THR A 20 -13.73 7.88 -8.92
CA THR A 20 -13.50 6.56 -8.26
C THR A 20 -14.57 6.26 -7.23
N THR A 21 -14.93 7.23 -6.38
CA THR A 21 -15.94 7.05 -5.34
C THR A 21 -17.31 6.84 -5.97
N ALA A 22 -17.68 7.65 -6.96
CA ALA A 22 -18.94 7.48 -7.70
C ALA A 22 -19.01 6.10 -8.38
N ASN A 23 -17.92 5.64 -8.99
CA ASN A 23 -17.85 4.32 -9.62
C ASN A 23 -17.95 3.17 -8.60
N HIS A 24 -17.37 3.32 -7.41
CA HIS A 24 -17.56 2.34 -6.33
C HIS A 24 -19.01 2.26 -5.88
N GLN A 25 -19.69 3.39 -5.74
CA GLN A 25 -21.11 3.43 -5.39
C GLN A 25 -21.98 2.79 -6.50
N THR A 26 -21.68 3.11 -7.76
CA THR A 26 -22.34 2.48 -8.91
C THR A 26 -22.13 0.96 -8.94
N LYS A 27 -20.91 0.50 -8.68
CA LYS A 27 -20.61 -0.94 -8.56
C LYS A 27 -21.42 -1.60 -7.44
N PHE A 28 -21.55 -0.92 -6.31
CA PHE A 28 -22.34 -1.41 -5.18
C PHE A 28 -23.83 -1.54 -5.54
N LEU A 29 -24.40 -0.53 -6.22
CA LEU A 29 -25.77 -0.58 -6.71
C LEU A 29 -26.00 -1.72 -7.69
N ARG A 30 -25.07 -1.95 -8.63
CA ARG A 30 -25.14 -3.10 -9.55
C ARG A 30 -25.13 -4.43 -8.80
N MET A 31 -24.30 -4.56 -7.76
CA MET A 31 -24.29 -5.78 -6.94
C MET A 31 -25.61 -5.98 -6.22
N LEU A 32 -26.21 -4.91 -5.66
CA LEU A 32 -27.47 -4.95 -4.95
C LEU A 32 -28.63 -5.36 -5.88
N PHE A 33 -28.78 -4.69 -7.04
CA PHE A 33 -29.88 -5.00 -7.97
C PHE A 33 -29.71 -6.37 -8.63
N ARG A 34 -28.48 -6.81 -8.90
CA ARG A 34 -28.21 -8.18 -9.37
C ARG A 34 -28.64 -9.21 -8.34
N ALA A 35 -28.36 -8.99 -7.05
CA ALA A 35 -28.83 -9.87 -5.98
C ALA A 35 -30.36 -9.86 -5.89
N ALA A 36 -30.98 -8.69 -5.90
CA ALA A 36 -32.42 -8.55 -5.86
C ALA A 36 -33.13 -9.24 -7.04
N ARG A 37 -32.57 -9.16 -8.26
CA ARG A 37 -33.10 -9.88 -9.43
C ARG A 37 -32.95 -11.40 -9.29
N ARG A 38 -31.80 -11.87 -8.81
CA ARG A 38 -31.57 -13.30 -8.54
C ARG A 38 -32.56 -13.85 -7.53
N ASP A 39 -32.88 -13.05 -6.51
CA ASP A 39 -33.80 -13.43 -5.42
C ASP A 39 -35.27 -13.10 -5.77
N ALA A 40 -35.55 -12.80 -7.06
CA ALA A 40 -36.90 -12.49 -7.60
C ALA A 40 -37.63 -11.31 -6.92
N LEU A 41 -36.91 -10.42 -6.25
CA LEU A 41 -37.45 -9.21 -5.59
C LEU A 41 -37.71 -8.08 -6.60
N VAL A 42 -37.09 -8.11 -7.75
CA VAL A 42 -37.29 -7.19 -8.88
C VAL A 42 -37.27 -7.98 -10.18
N ALA A 43 -38.11 -7.57 -11.16
CA ALA A 43 -38.17 -8.23 -12.47
C ALA A 43 -36.90 -7.92 -13.31
N ASP A 44 -36.45 -6.66 -13.27
CA ASP A 44 -35.32 -6.16 -14.08
C ASP A 44 -34.24 -5.54 -13.19
N ASP A 45 -33.00 -5.51 -13.70
CA ASP A 45 -31.86 -4.85 -13.04
C ASP A 45 -31.67 -3.43 -13.64
N PRO A 46 -32.18 -2.37 -12.99
CA PRO A 46 -32.05 -1.00 -13.52
C PRO A 46 -30.60 -0.48 -13.48
N ALA A 47 -29.70 -1.16 -12.78
CA ALA A 47 -28.30 -0.78 -12.67
C ALA A 47 -27.39 -1.48 -13.72
N GLU A 48 -27.89 -2.47 -14.45
CA GLU A 48 -27.10 -3.30 -15.36
C GLU A 48 -26.32 -2.45 -16.40
N PHE A 49 -27.00 -1.46 -16.99
CA PHE A 49 -26.45 -0.60 -18.04
C PHE A 49 -26.12 0.82 -17.56
N VAL A 50 -25.88 1.03 -16.27
CA VAL A 50 -25.42 2.34 -15.74
C VAL A 50 -23.91 2.42 -15.92
N ASP A 51 -23.41 3.19 -16.89
CA ASP A 51 -21.99 3.33 -17.17
C ASP A 51 -21.17 3.92 -15.99
N THR A 52 -19.88 3.66 -15.99
CA THR A 52 -18.95 4.31 -15.06
C THR A 52 -18.57 5.70 -15.54
N VAL A 53 -18.24 6.58 -14.59
CA VAL A 53 -17.68 7.91 -14.88
C VAL A 53 -16.24 7.76 -15.31
N ARG A 54 -15.86 8.32 -16.47
CA ARG A 54 -14.45 8.37 -16.91
C ARG A 54 -13.62 9.20 -15.94
N GLN A 55 -12.52 8.64 -15.49
CA GLN A 55 -11.52 9.38 -14.71
C GLN A 55 -10.70 10.24 -15.67
N ARG A 56 -10.84 11.57 -15.54
CA ARG A 56 -9.95 12.53 -16.20
C ARG A 56 -8.87 12.95 -15.24
N ASN A 57 -7.60 12.96 -15.67
CA ASN A 57 -6.45 13.55 -14.96
C ASN A 57 -6.19 13.04 -13.53
N ARG A 58 -6.12 11.72 -13.34
CA ARG A 58 -5.55 11.19 -12.10
C ARG A 58 -4.03 11.25 -12.21
N PRO A 59 -3.33 11.95 -11.28
CA PRO A 59 -1.88 11.86 -11.23
C PRO A 59 -1.49 10.40 -11.04
N GLU A 60 -0.75 9.85 -12.00
CA GLU A 60 -0.30 8.48 -11.96
C GLU A 60 0.77 8.34 -10.87
N ARG A 61 0.61 7.35 -10.00
CA ARG A 61 1.62 7.04 -9.01
C ARG A 61 2.86 6.53 -9.72
N ARG A 62 4.00 7.06 -9.37
CA ARG A 62 5.29 6.64 -9.93
C ARG A 62 6.21 6.06 -8.87
N PRO A 63 7.21 5.27 -9.28
CA PRO A 63 8.32 4.91 -8.39
C PRO A 63 9.08 6.15 -7.92
N PHE A 64 9.78 6.03 -6.79
CA PHE A 64 10.78 6.99 -6.35
C PHE A 64 12.04 6.85 -7.19
N THR A 65 12.71 7.95 -7.45
CA THR A 65 14.10 7.95 -7.90
C THR A 65 15.02 7.68 -6.70
N LEU A 66 16.28 7.26 -6.96
CA LEU A 66 17.27 7.03 -5.90
C LEU A 66 17.56 8.31 -5.09
N GLY A 67 17.65 9.47 -5.77
CA GLY A 67 17.84 10.75 -5.10
C GLY A 67 16.67 11.14 -4.19
N GLU A 68 15.43 10.86 -4.60
CA GLU A 68 14.23 11.09 -3.77
C GLU A 68 14.17 10.16 -2.55
N LEU A 69 14.60 8.89 -2.71
CA LEU A 69 14.69 7.96 -1.59
C LEU A 69 15.71 8.45 -0.55
N ARG A 70 16.91 8.88 -0.99
CA ARG A 70 17.92 9.45 -0.11
C ARG A 70 17.41 10.69 0.61
N ALA A 71 16.74 11.60 -0.10
CA ALA A 71 16.17 12.80 0.50
C ALA A 71 15.11 12.49 1.59
N VAL A 72 14.27 11.49 1.38
CA VAL A 72 13.28 11.08 2.40
C VAL A 72 13.97 10.40 3.58
N LEU A 73 14.94 9.52 3.34
CA LEU A 73 15.67 8.85 4.41
C LEU A 73 16.48 9.84 5.26
N ALA A 74 17.03 10.90 4.66
CA ALA A 74 17.80 11.93 5.38
C ALA A 74 16.96 12.72 6.41
N VAL A 75 15.66 12.89 6.16
CA VAL A 75 14.74 13.62 7.08
C VAL A 75 13.94 12.69 7.99
N ALA A 76 13.99 11.38 7.76
CA ALA A 76 13.28 10.39 8.54
C ALA A 76 14.00 10.12 9.87
N ASP A 77 13.26 9.96 10.97
CA ASP A 77 13.80 9.41 12.20
C ASP A 77 14.04 7.89 12.07
N GLU A 78 14.71 7.29 13.06
CA GLU A 78 15.14 5.89 13.01
C GLU A 78 13.98 4.92 12.78
N GLU A 79 12.81 5.15 13.41
CA GLU A 79 11.64 4.29 13.20
C GLU A 79 11.10 4.41 11.78
N TRP A 80 11.03 5.64 11.23
CA TRP A 80 10.60 5.85 9.84
C TRP A 80 11.62 5.37 8.82
N LYS A 81 12.92 5.51 9.09
CA LYS A 81 13.97 4.90 8.24
C LYS A 81 13.74 3.40 8.14
N SER A 82 13.61 2.71 9.27
CA SER A 82 13.32 1.28 9.30
C SER A 82 12.04 0.92 8.54
N MET A 83 10.95 1.65 8.74
CA MET A 83 9.69 1.40 8.01
C MET A 83 9.83 1.60 6.50
N ILE A 84 10.60 2.60 6.06
CA ILE A 84 10.87 2.85 4.64
C ILE A 84 11.70 1.71 4.05
N LEU A 85 12.78 1.29 4.74
CA LEU A 85 13.62 0.16 4.31
C LEU A 85 12.82 -1.15 4.29
N CYS A 86 12.01 -1.42 5.31
CA CYS A 86 11.08 -2.55 5.29
C CYS A 86 10.19 -2.52 4.05
N ALA A 87 9.62 -1.35 3.69
CA ALA A 87 8.77 -1.24 2.51
C ALA A 87 9.52 -1.48 1.20
N LEU A 88 10.75 -0.99 1.09
CA LEU A 88 11.60 -1.16 -0.10
C LEU A 88 12.06 -2.61 -0.27
N TYR A 89 12.57 -3.25 0.79
CA TYR A 89 13.15 -4.58 0.69
C TYR A 89 12.13 -5.73 0.74
N THR A 90 10.92 -5.48 1.27
CA THR A 90 9.87 -6.51 1.36
C THR A 90 8.66 -6.23 0.46
N GLY A 91 8.52 -5.01 -0.01
CA GLY A 91 7.35 -4.56 -0.75
C GLY A 91 6.05 -4.56 0.07
N GLN A 92 6.09 -4.68 1.40
CA GLN A 92 4.89 -4.80 2.22
C GLN A 92 4.15 -3.48 2.40
N ARG A 93 2.86 -3.56 2.75
CA ARG A 93 2.00 -2.39 2.94
C ARG A 93 2.33 -1.70 4.26
N LEU A 94 2.12 -0.39 4.34
CA LEU A 94 2.33 0.41 5.55
C LEU A 94 1.68 -0.20 6.81
N SER A 95 0.45 -0.72 6.67
CA SER A 95 -0.26 -1.35 7.80
C SER A 95 0.37 -2.65 8.26
N ASP A 96 0.98 -3.40 7.36
CA ASP A 96 1.62 -4.68 7.67
C ASP A 96 2.97 -4.44 8.35
N ILE A 97 3.76 -3.49 7.84
CA ILE A 97 5.03 -3.06 8.44
C ILE A 97 4.83 -2.45 9.83
N ALA A 98 3.85 -1.55 9.98
CA ALA A 98 3.57 -0.92 11.27
C ALA A 98 3.04 -1.90 12.33
N ALA A 99 2.56 -3.06 11.92
CA ALA A 99 2.05 -4.10 12.82
C ALA A 99 3.09 -5.20 13.15
N LEU A 100 4.32 -5.09 12.63
CA LEU A 100 5.37 -6.08 12.92
C LEU A 100 5.73 -6.08 14.39
N THR A 101 5.87 -7.28 14.94
CA THR A 101 6.47 -7.55 16.26
C THR A 101 7.77 -8.34 16.09
N TRP A 102 8.57 -8.43 17.11
CA TRP A 102 9.81 -9.22 17.06
C TRP A 102 9.56 -10.71 16.83
N ALA A 103 8.39 -11.24 17.20
CA ALA A 103 7.97 -12.60 16.84
C ALA A 103 7.87 -12.83 15.32
N ASN A 104 7.72 -11.75 14.53
CA ASN A 104 7.69 -11.85 13.08
C ASN A 104 9.08 -11.89 12.44
N VAL A 105 10.15 -11.48 13.16
CA VAL A 105 11.49 -11.27 12.63
C VAL A 105 12.43 -12.36 13.15
N ASP A 106 12.92 -13.19 12.27
CA ASP A 106 13.91 -14.24 12.58
C ASP A 106 15.24 -13.85 11.91
N LEU A 107 16.08 -13.12 12.64
CA LEU A 107 17.39 -12.68 12.14
C LEU A 107 18.36 -13.84 11.95
N ALA A 108 18.23 -14.95 12.72
CA ALA A 108 19.08 -16.11 12.57
C ALA A 108 18.82 -16.85 11.23
N ARG A 109 17.57 -16.87 10.80
CA ARG A 109 17.16 -17.46 9.51
C ARG A 109 17.04 -16.44 8.39
N ASN A 110 17.26 -15.15 8.67
CA ASN A 110 17.04 -14.07 7.74
C ASN A 110 15.64 -14.08 7.11
N GLU A 111 14.60 -14.17 7.94
CA GLU A 111 13.20 -14.25 7.48
C GLU A 111 12.27 -13.35 8.28
N ILE A 112 11.33 -12.70 7.58
CA ILE A 112 10.15 -12.07 8.19
C ILE A 112 8.94 -12.95 7.88
N ARG A 113 8.21 -13.35 8.93
CA ARG A 113 6.99 -14.15 8.81
C ARG A 113 5.80 -13.32 9.26
N LEU A 114 4.86 -13.07 8.37
CA LEU A 114 3.69 -12.27 8.68
C LEU A 114 2.42 -12.79 8.00
N VAL A 115 1.27 -12.37 8.52
CA VAL A 115 -0.03 -12.53 7.89
C VAL A 115 -0.50 -11.14 7.46
N THR A 116 -0.70 -10.94 6.16
CA THR A 116 -1.10 -9.64 5.62
C THR A 116 -2.48 -9.24 6.14
N ARG A 117 -2.60 -8.03 6.71
CA ARG A 117 -3.84 -7.54 7.34
C ARG A 117 -5.01 -7.40 6.37
N LYS A 118 -4.73 -7.10 5.10
CA LYS A 118 -5.77 -6.86 4.10
C LYS A 118 -6.34 -8.14 3.49
N THR A 119 -5.51 -9.17 3.30
CA THR A 119 -5.89 -10.37 2.52
C THR A 119 -5.78 -11.67 3.33
N GLY A 120 -5.22 -11.63 4.54
CA GLY A 120 -5.01 -12.81 5.37
C GLY A 120 -3.94 -13.78 4.83
N LYS A 121 -3.16 -13.35 3.83
CA LYS A 121 -2.13 -14.21 3.22
C LYS A 121 -0.93 -14.36 4.16
N ARG A 122 -0.51 -15.59 4.39
CA ARG A 122 0.74 -15.92 5.09
C ARG A 122 1.91 -15.69 4.14
N MET A 123 2.91 -14.96 4.62
CA MET A 123 4.11 -14.62 3.88
C MET A 123 5.34 -15.03 4.68
N VAL A 124 6.32 -15.58 3.99
CA VAL A 124 7.70 -15.76 4.48
C VAL A 124 8.59 -14.99 3.52
N ILE A 125 9.21 -13.94 4.01
CA ILE A 125 9.96 -12.96 3.21
C ILE A 125 11.41 -13.00 3.66
N PRO A 126 12.38 -13.27 2.77
CA PRO A 126 13.80 -13.20 3.12
C PRO A 126 14.20 -11.77 3.46
N ILE A 127 15.07 -11.62 4.46
CA ILE A 127 15.62 -10.33 4.87
C ILE A 127 16.90 -10.07 4.08
N ALA A 128 16.90 -9.03 3.26
CA ALA A 128 18.11 -8.56 2.57
C ALA A 128 19.14 -8.04 3.60
N THR A 129 20.43 -8.18 3.31
CA THR A 129 21.52 -7.77 4.21
C THR A 129 21.40 -6.32 4.72
N PRO A 130 21.05 -5.31 3.89
CA PRO A 130 20.88 -3.95 4.40
C PRO A 130 19.71 -3.81 5.36
N LEU A 131 18.62 -4.57 5.14
CA LEU A 131 17.47 -4.57 6.05
C LEU A 131 17.82 -5.27 7.37
N ALA A 132 18.59 -6.37 7.34
CA ALA A 132 19.07 -7.06 8.54
C ALA A 132 19.85 -6.09 9.43
N ARG A 133 20.84 -5.42 8.87
CA ARG A 133 21.64 -4.39 9.59
C ARG A 133 20.77 -3.28 10.21
N CYS A 134 19.74 -2.84 9.49
CA CYS A 134 18.83 -1.84 10.01
C CYS A 134 18.02 -2.37 11.19
N LEU A 135 17.50 -3.60 11.11
CA LEU A 135 16.71 -4.23 12.17
C LEU A 135 17.56 -4.55 13.40
N GLU A 136 18.80 -4.99 13.23
CA GLU A 136 19.78 -5.23 14.31
C GLU A 136 20.12 -3.95 15.07
N GLY A 137 20.08 -2.78 14.40
CA GLY A 137 20.32 -1.47 15.02
C GLY A 137 19.12 -0.91 15.80
N LEU A 138 17.95 -1.51 15.71
CA LEU A 138 16.78 -1.07 16.45
C LEU A 138 16.80 -1.57 17.89
N PRO A 139 16.18 -0.84 18.84
CA PRO A 139 15.96 -1.35 20.18
C PRO A 139 15.18 -2.66 20.15
N SER A 140 15.82 -3.75 20.52
CA SER A 140 15.21 -5.07 20.63
C SER A 140 14.56 -5.26 22.02
N SER A 141 13.68 -6.25 22.12
CA SER A 141 13.04 -6.64 23.39
C SER A 141 13.07 -8.16 23.49
N ASP A 142 13.25 -8.67 24.71
CA ASP A 142 13.10 -10.10 25.00
C ASP A 142 11.64 -10.57 24.90
N ASP A 143 10.69 -9.61 24.90
CA ASP A 143 9.28 -9.89 24.61
C ASP A 143 9.08 -10.04 23.08
N PRO A 144 8.77 -11.26 22.58
CA PRO A 144 8.55 -11.49 21.17
C PRO A 144 7.35 -10.73 20.62
N ASP A 145 6.38 -10.37 21.45
CA ASP A 145 5.21 -9.60 21.05
C ASP A 145 5.46 -8.08 21.07
N ALA A 146 6.64 -7.63 21.52
CA ALA A 146 7.01 -6.23 21.44
C ALA A 146 7.09 -5.76 19.99
N PRO A 147 6.55 -4.56 19.68
CA PRO A 147 6.52 -4.04 18.33
C PRO A 147 7.92 -3.64 17.83
N VAL A 148 8.22 -3.95 16.57
CA VAL A 148 9.44 -3.47 15.88
C VAL A 148 9.40 -1.94 15.69
N HIS A 149 8.20 -1.39 15.48
CA HIS A 149 7.95 0.04 15.28
C HIS A 149 6.93 0.54 16.31
N PRO A 150 7.32 0.87 17.56
CA PRO A 150 6.40 1.08 18.68
C PRO A 150 5.38 2.21 18.46
N ARG A 151 5.83 3.36 17.90
CA ARG A 151 4.94 4.51 17.65
C ARG A 151 3.93 4.22 16.53
N ALA A 152 4.37 3.61 15.46
CA ALA A 152 3.51 3.23 14.34
C ALA A 152 2.53 2.13 14.75
N TYR A 153 2.99 1.15 15.53
CA TYR A 153 2.16 0.07 16.07
C TYR A 153 1.03 0.61 16.96
N ALA A 154 1.35 1.55 17.87
CA ALA A 154 0.36 2.18 18.75
C ALA A 154 -0.75 2.86 17.94
N ILE A 155 -0.40 3.57 16.85
CA ILE A 155 -1.37 4.21 15.95
C ILE A 155 -2.28 3.17 15.28
N ILE A 156 -1.71 2.08 14.79
CA ILE A 156 -2.48 1.00 14.14
C ILE A 156 -3.38 0.28 15.14
N LYS A 157 -2.90 0.00 16.35
CA LYS A 157 -3.64 -0.70 17.40
C LYS A 157 -4.84 0.13 17.89
N VAL A 158 -4.65 1.43 18.12
CA VAL A 158 -5.72 2.32 18.63
C VAL A 158 -6.75 2.66 17.56
N GLN A 159 -6.31 2.91 16.32
CA GLN A 159 -7.20 3.43 15.28
C GLN A 159 -7.66 2.38 14.27
N GLY A 160 -7.05 1.20 14.26
CA GLY A 160 -7.32 0.15 13.28
C GLY A 160 -7.00 0.53 11.82
N LYS A 161 -6.51 1.76 11.57
CA LYS A 161 -6.29 2.34 10.23
C LYS A 161 -4.94 3.03 10.13
N SER A 162 -4.30 2.92 8.97
CA SER A 162 -3.00 3.55 8.66
C SER A 162 -3.08 5.00 8.16
N GLY A 163 -4.24 5.66 8.28
CA GLY A 163 -4.44 7.01 7.74
C GLY A 163 -3.50 8.06 8.36
N HIS A 164 -3.28 8.02 9.67
CA HIS A 164 -2.36 8.93 10.36
C HIS A 164 -0.90 8.69 9.95
N LEU A 165 -0.50 7.42 9.80
CA LEU A 165 0.84 7.08 9.29
C LEU A 165 1.02 7.57 7.85
N SER A 166 0.00 7.45 7.01
CA SER A 166 0.04 7.99 5.64
C SER A 166 0.20 9.51 5.62
N ASN A 167 -0.44 10.23 6.56
CA ASN A 167 -0.26 11.68 6.71
C ASN A 167 1.14 12.03 7.24
N HIS A 168 1.66 11.25 8.18
CA HIS A 168 3.03 11.44 8.69
C HIS A 168 4.05 11.26 7.55
N PHE A 169 3.95 10.19 6.76
CA PHE A 169 4.81 10.00 5.59
C PHE A 169 4.67 11.14 4.58
N ALA A 170 3.46 11.67 4.36
CA ALA A 170 3.26 12.85 3.52
C ALA A 170 3.97 14.10 4.05
N ASN A 171 4.09 14.25 5.37
CA ASN A 171 4.89 15.32 5.99
C ASN A 171 6.39 15.10 5.80
N LEU A 172 6.89 13.86 5.88
CA LEU A 172 8.28 13.55 5.55
C LEU A 172 8.61 13.88 4.09
N LEU A 173 7.71 13.56 3.15
CA LEU A 173 7.86 13.97 1.75
C LEU A 173 7.94 15.50 1.60
N ALA A 174 7.16 16.24 2.37
CA ALA A 174 7.20 17.71 2.35
C ALA A 174 8.50 18.26 2.97
N GLN A 175 9.01 17.64 4.03
CA GLN A 175 10.31 17.99 4.62
C GLN A 175 11.47 17.71 3.67
N ALA A 176 11.38 16.62 2.91
CA ALA A 176 12.35 16.27 1.87
C ALA A 176 12.23 17.12 0.58
N GLY A 177 11.32 18.11 0.54
CA GLY A 177 11.10 18.95 -0.64
C GLY A 177 10.41 18.26 -1.83
N LEU A 178 9.85 17.06 -1.60
CA LEU A 178 9.22 16.23 -2.66
C LEU A 178 7.71 16.47 -2.80
N ARG A 179 7.16 17.32 -1.96
CA ARG A 179 5.74 17.64 -1.92
C ARG A 179 5.50 18.97 -1.20
N ASP A 180 4.49 19.70 -1.65
CA ASP A 180 4.02 20.88 -0.90
C ASP A 180 3.40 20.47 0.44
N LYS A 181 3.63 21.27 1.48
CA LYS A 181 2.95 21.09 2.76
C LYS A 181 1.44 21.23 2.55
N ALA A 182 0.68 20.23 2.99
CA ALA A 182 -0.77 20.31 2.93
C ALA A 182 -1.25 21.53 3.73
N PRO A 183 -2.04 22.46 3.14
CA PRO A 183 -2.56 23.60 3.86
C PRO A 183 -3.46 23.10 5.02
N HIS A 184 -3.26 23.66 6.21
CA HIS A 184 -4.09 23.37 7.41
C HIS A 184 -5.56 23.79 7.27
N ARG A 185 -5.93 24.42 6.16
CA ARG A 185 -7.27 24.97 5.92
C ARG A 185 -8.26 23.82 5.71
N LYS A 186 -9.25 23.72 6.59
CA LYS A 186 -10.47 22.94 6.34
C LYS A 186 -11.16 23.52 5.12
N THR A 187 -10.98 22.90 3.96
CA THR A 187 -11.76 23.27 2.77
C THR A 187 -13.21 22.85 3.02
N HIS A 188 -14.17 23.77 2.81
CA HIS A 188 -15.60 23.54 2.97
C HIS A 188 -16.20 22.53 1.98
N GLY A 189 -15.39 21.77 1.23
CA GLY A 189 -15.82 20.70 0.34
C GLY A 189 -15.98 19.37 1.10
N ARG A 190 -17.17 18.78 1.05
CA ARG A 190 -17.42 17.41 1.54
C ARG A 190 -16.71 16.43 0.62
N GLY A 191 -15.61 15.83 1.08
CA GLY A 191 -14.97 14.70 0.40
C GLY A 191 -13.45 14.80 0.28
N ARG A 192 -12.80 13.64 0.18
CA ARG A 192 -11.35 13.50 0.00
C ARG A 192 -10.85 13.99 -1.38
N GLY A 193 -11.76 14.34 -2.31
CA GLY A 193 -11.44 14.78 -3.67
C GLY A 193 -10.69 16.10 -3.72
N ALA A 194 -11.14 17.11 -2.98
CA ALA A 194 -10.53 18.45 -2.97
C ALA A 194 -9.09 18.50 -2.41
N ARG A 195 -8.64 17.45 -1.68
CA ARG A 195 -7.27 17.32 -1.18
C ARG A 195 -6.35 16.55 -2.12
N ARG A 196 -6.88 15.92 -3.18
CA ARG A 196 -6.12 15.03 -4.06
C ARG A 196 -5.41 15.75 -5.20
N ASP A 197 -5.91 16.90 -5.63
CA ASP A 197 -5.28 17.69 -6.72
C ASP A 197 -3.94 18.29 -6.29
N GLN A 198 -3.71 18.41 -4.97
CA GLN A 198 -2.43 18.82 -4.37
C GLN A 198 -1.60 17.62 -3.84
N ALA A 199 -2.13 16.41 -3.87
CA ALA A 199 -1.38 15.23 -3.48
C ALA A 199 -0.42 14.86 -4.60
N GLY A 200 0.86 15.16 -4.42
CA GLY A 200 1.94 14.73 -5.32
C GLY A 200 1.85 13.23 -5.66
N ASN A 201 2.49 12.82 -6.75
CA ASN A 201 2.46 11.46 -7.28
C ASN A 201 3.11 10.42 -6.36
N LEU A 202 3.72 10.86 -5.23
CA LEU A 202 4.43 10.03 -4.27
C LEU A 202 3.61 9.78 -3.00
N SER A 203 3.68 8.57 -2.51
CA SER A 203 3.06 8.11 -1.26
C SER A 203 3.84 6.90 -0.73
N PHE A 204 3.58 6.46 0.50
CA PHE A 204 4.22 5.26 1.04
C PHE A 204 4.05 4.03 0.14
N HIS A 205 2.89 3.89 -0.51
CA HIS A 205 2.66 2.77 -1.45
C HIS A 205 3.57 2.84 -2.68
N CYS A 206 4.12 4.01 -3.02
CA CYS A 206 5.09 4.14 -4.11
C CYS A 206 6.43 3.46 -3.80
N LEU A 207 6.78 3.24 -2.52
CA LEU A 207 7.94 2.43 -2.14
C LEU A 207 7.82 1.00 -2.66
N ARG A 208 6.63 0.40 -2.57
CA ARG A 208 6.36 -0.92 -3.16
C ARG A 208 6.45 -0.88 -4.69
N HIS A 209 5.97 0.18 -5.35
CA HIS A 209 6.17 0.36 -6.80
C HIS A 209 7.65 0.46 -7.13
N THR A 210 8.42 1.20 -6.34
CA THR A 210 9.87 1.32 -6.49
C THR A 210 10.56 -0.03 -6.35
N ALA A 211 10.24 -0.79 -5.31
CA ALA A 211 10.79 -2.14 -5.11
C ALA A 211 10.55 -3.04 -6.34
N VAL A 212 9.30 -3.09 -6.82
CA VAL A 212 8.95 -3.88 -8.02
C VAL A 212 9.71 -3.39 -9.27
N THR A 213 9.81 -2.08 -9.47
CA THR A 213 10.52 -1.51 -10.63
C THR A 213 12.00 -1.87 -10.60
N LEU A 214 12.68 -1.65 -9.46
CA LEU A 214 14.11 -1.96 -9.31
C LEU A 214 14.41 -3.45 -9.46
N LEU A 215 13.54 -4.32 -8.92
CA LEU A 215 13.68 -5.76 -9.09
C LEU A 215 13.51 -6.20 -10.56
N LYS A 216 12.59 -5.58 -11.30
CA LYS A 216 12.44 -5.83 -12.75
C LYS A 216 13.63 -5.34 -13.53
N GLU A 217 14.15 -4.15 -13.22
CA GLU A 217 15.37 -3.60 -13.84
C GLU A 217 16.60 -4.47 -13.56
N ALA A 218 16.65 -5.11 -12.38
CA ALA A 218 17.66 -6.11 -12.02
C ALA A 218 17.45 -7.49 -12.68
N GLY A 219 16.43 -7.65 -13.53
CA GLY A 219 16.14 -8.90 -14.25
C GLY A 219 15.55 -10.02 -13.38
N VAL A 220 15.00 -9.70 -12.20
CA VAL A 220 14.36 -10.70 -11.33
C VAL A 220 13.04 -11.16 -11.98
N PRO A 221 12.78 -12.48 -12.07
CA PRO A 221 11.56 -13.01 -12.67
C PRO A 221 10.29 -12.48 -11.98
N ASP A 222 9.26 -12.11 -12.76
CA ASP A 222 7.98 -11.59 -12.23
C ASP A 222 7.37 -12.49 -11.17
N ALA A 223 7.47 -13.81 -11.31
CA ALA A 223 6.97 -14.77 -10.34
C ALA A 223 7.65 -14.61 -8.96
N ALA A 224 8.98 -14.41 -8.93
CA ALA A 224 9.72 -14.17 -7.69
C ALA A 224 9.36 -12.82 -7.07
N ILE A 225 9.25 -11.76 -7.89
CA ILE A 225 8.82 -10.43 -7.45
C ILE A 225 7.44 -10.52 -6.80
N MET A 226 6.49 -11.19 -7.45
CA MET A 226 5.13 -11.32 -6.94
C MET A 226 5.05 -12.15 -5.67
N ALA A 227 5.88 -13.18 -5.53
CA ALA A 227 6.00 -13.95 -4.30
C ALA A 227 6.54 -13.07 -3.16
N LEU A 228 7.59 -12.29 -3.40
CA LEU A 228 8.21 -11.40 -2.42
C LEU A 228 7.24 -10.33 -1.94
N VAL A 229 6.57 -9.64 -2.87
CA VAL A 229 5.66 -8.52 -2.52
C VAL A 229 4.25 -8.99 -2.13
N GLY A 230 3.87 -10.24 -2.40
CA GLY A 230 2.55 -10.78 -2.08
C GLY A 230 1.43 -10.18 -2.94
N HIS A 231 1.61 -10.07 -4.27
CA HIS A 231 0.53 -9.71 -5.17
C HIS A 231 -0.43 -10.89 -5.35
N ASP A 232 -1.73 -10.62 -5.22
CA ASP A 232 -2.79 -11.61 -5.41
C ASP A 232 -3.34 -11.50 -6.84
N SER A 233 -2.88 -12.33 -7.79
CA SER A 233 -3.71 -12.76 -8.90
C SER A 233 -3.95 -14.26 -8.76
N VAL A 234 -5.20 -14.69 -8.93
CA VAL A 234 -5.62 -16.09 -8.77
C VAL A 234 -4.91 -17.01 -9.75
N GLU A 235 -4.60 -16.54 -10.95
CA GLU A 235 -3.89 -17.27 -12.00
C GLU A 235 -2.41 -17.56 -11.63
N MET A 236 -1.80 -16.71 -10.81
CA MET A 236 -0.40 -16.83 -10.43
C MET A 236 -0.19 -17.63 -9.15
N SER A 237 -1.21 -17.84 -8.32
CA SER A 237 -1.13 -18.66 -7.11
C SER A 237 -0.68 -20.10 -7.41
N GLN A 238 -1.03 -20.64 -8.58
CA GLN A 238 -0.63 -21.96 -9.00
C GLN A 238 0.87 -22.09 -9.34
N HIS A 239 1.52 -20.99 -9.74
CA HIS A 239 2.96 -20.98 -10.02
C HIS A 239 3.84 -20.73 -8.77
N TYR A 240 3.25 -20.19 -7.69
CA TYR A 240 3.98 -19.88 -6.45
C TYR A 240 4.50 -21.10 -5.71
N THR A 241 3.91 -22.26 -5.89
CA THR A 241 4.28 -23.50 -5.19
C THR A 241 5.68 -24.03 -5.55
N HIS A 242 6.32 -23.48 -6.58
CA HIS A 242 7.61 -23.95 -7.09
C HIS A 242 8.76 -22.93 -7.00
N ILE A 243 8.51 -21.73 -6.43
CA ILE A 243 9.58 -20.75 -6.25
C ILE A 243 10.34 -21.09 -4.98
N GLY A 244 11.56 -21.58 -5.15
CA GLY A 244 12.45 -21.93 -4.05
C GLY A 244 12.89 -20.72 -3.23
N LYS A 245 13.36 -20.98 -2.00
CA LYS A 245 13.90 -19.97 -1.08
C LYS A 245 15.02 -19.14 -1.72
N ASP A 246 15.91 -19.77 -2.46
CA ASP A 246 17.06 -19.14 -3.13
C ASP A 246 16.63 -18.03 -4.14
N ALA A 247 15.52 -18.24 -4.86
CA ALA A 247 15.00 -17.27 -5.80
C ALA A 247 14.42 -16.03 -5.08
N LEU A 248 13.78 -16.25 -3.91
CA LEU A 248 13.28 -15.17 -3.07
C LEU A 248 14.41 -14.38 -2.42
N GLU A 249 15.44 -15.06 -1.94
CA GLU A 249 16.65 -14.42 -1.37
C GLU A 249 17.39 -13.59 -2.42
N LYS A 250 17.56 -14.13 -3.63
CA LYS A 250 18.13 -13.38 -4.75
C LYS A 250 17.30 -12.14 -5.08
N ALA A 251 15.98 -12.25 -5.08
CA ALA A 251 15.08 -11.12 -5.31
C ALA A 251 15.19 -10.08 -4.20
N ALA A 252 15.27 -10.48 -2.93
CA ALA A 252 15.41 -9.56 -1.80
C ALA A 252 16.74 -8.80 -1.83
N ASN A 253 17.82 -9.46 -2.20
CA ASN A 253 19.18 -8.88 -2.25
C ASN A 253 19.51 -8.13 -3.57
N ALA A 254 18.58 -8.08 -4.53
CA ALA A 254 18.77 -7.34 -5.78
C ALA A 254 18.49 -5.83 -5.65
N LEU A 255 18.02 -5.38 -4.49
CA LEU A 255 17.80 -3.94 -4.24
C LEU A 255 19.10 -3.28 -3.80
N PRO A 256 19.33 -2.00 -4.21
CA PRO A 256 20.47 -1.22 -3.72
C PRO A 256 20.46 -1.11 -2.19
N ASP A 257 21.64 -0.94 -1.62
CA ASP A 257 21.79 -0.68 -0.18
C ASP A 257 21.50 0.80 0.13
N PHE A 258 20.38 1.07 0.78
CA PHE A 258 19.96 2.41 1.23
C PHE A 258 20.23 2.64 2.73
N SER A 259 20.88 1.69 3.42
CA SER A 259 21.13 1.80 4.86
C SER A 259 22.41 2.59 5.19
N ASN A 260 23.25 2.87 4.20
CA ASN A 260 24.57 3.49 4.36
C ASN A 260 24.67 4.94 3.85
N ASP A 261 23.54 5.59 3.52
CA ASP A 261 23.48 7.00 3.08
C ASP A 261 23.04 7.97 4.18
#